data_64e0c9c6366d04362140c7de42841c9f
#
_entry.id   64e0c9c6366d04362140c7de42841c9f
#
_cell.length_a   1.000
_cell.length_b   1.000
_cell.length_c   1.000
_cell.angle_alpha   90.00
_cell.angle_beta   90.00
_cell.angle_gamma   90.00
#
_symmetry.space_group_name_H-M   'P 1'
#
loop_
_entity.id
_entity.type
_entity.pdbx_description
1 polymer ?
#
loop_
_entity_poly.entity_id
_entity_poly.type
_entity_poly.pdbx_seq_one_letter_code
_entity_poly.pdbx_strand_id
1 'polypeptide(L)'
;KTNIVSVKSKSMATEEIDLNLFLENNDIQVTETDLGEYIVQLRDEKPSHITAPALHLSKEEIALLFHENFNLKPDANAEEITEYVREILRKKFTSAELGISGANFLIADSGSIALTENEGNASLVTSWPKFHIAIAGIDKVISNYADLSIIWPMLSSHATGQKISVYNHIISGPQQEEEGDGPEKMFVILLNNGRDNLLKDKELRQSLHCIKCGACSNTCPVYKILSGHSYGSVYNGPIGSITTPHLKENENHF
;
A
#
# COMPACT_ATOMS: atom_id res chain seq x y z
N LYS A 1 -12.88 25.03 8.97
CA LYS A 1 -12.04 23.96 8.41
C LYS A 1 -12.79 22.64 8.65
N THR A 2 -13.16 21.94 7.61
CA THR A 2 -13.69 20.56 7.69
C THR A 2 -12.49 19.66 7.88
N ASN A 3 -12.38 19.02 9.04
CA ASN A 3 -11.34 18.05 9.34
C ASN A 3 -11.75 16.74 8.65
N ILE A 4 -11.28 16.50 7.42
CA ILE A 4 -11.60 15.27 6.68
C ILE A 4 -10.80 14.13 7.29
N VAL A 5 -11.49 13.05 7.63
CA VAL A 5 -10.87 11.80 8.11
C VAL A 5 -10.72 10.85 6.93
N SER A 6 -9.48 10.41 6.67
CA SER A 6 -9.20 9.42 5.65
C SER A 6 -8.59 8.14 6.23
N VAL A 7 -8.88 7.02 5.57
CA VAL A 7 -8.27 5.72 5.82
C VAL A 7 -7.52 5.28 4.58
N LYS A 8 -6.32 4.73 4.75
CA LYS A 8 -5.46 4.33 3.64
C LYS A 8 -5.02 2.88 3.78
N SER A 9 -5.16 2.11 2.72
CA SER A 9 -4.54 0.79 2.63
C SER A 9 -3.11 0.92 2.14
N LYS A 10 -2.25 0.02 2.59
CA LYS A 10 -0.85 -0.06 2.22
C LYS A 10 -0.64 0.07 0.71
N SER A 11 0.23 1.01 0.29
CA SER A 11 0.53 1.23 -1.13
C SER A 11 1.90 1.85 -1.33
N MET A 12 2.78 1.15 -2.04
CA MET A 12 4.09 1.68 -2.40
C MET A 12 4.01 2.92 -3.29
N ALA A 13 2.97 3.05 -4.11
CA ALA A 13 2.78 4.21 -4.96
C ALA A 13 2.45 5.48 -4.17
N THR A 14 1.74 5.35 -3.05
CA THR A 14 1.46 6.48 -2.15
C THR A 14 2.67 6.87 -1.32
N GLU A 15 3.47 5.90 -0.91
CA GLU A 15 4.74 6.15 -0.22
C GLU A 15 5.79 6.80 -1.12
N GLU A 16 5.79 6.45 -2.41
CA GLU A 16 6.69 7.05 -3.42
C GLU A 16 6.52 8.56 -3.56
N ILE A 17 5.31 9.06 -3.32
CA ILE A 17 4.98 10.49 -3.46
C ILE A 17 4.76 11.19 -2.11
N ASP A 18 5.13 10.56 -1.01
CA ASP A 18 4.95 11.07 0.36
C ASP A 18 3.51 11.57 0.60
N LEU A 19 2.51 10.79 0.13
CA LEU A 19 1.10 11.21 0.13
C LEU A 19 0.57 11.55 1.54
N ASN A 20 0.99 10.82 2.57
CA ASN A 20 0.55 11.08 3.94
C ASN A 20 0.93 12.50 4.38
N LEU A 21 2.18 12.89 4.15
CA LEU A 21 2.67 14.23 4.44
C LEU A 21 1.88 15.32 3.67
N PHE A 22 1.59 15.07 2.39
CA PHE A 22 0.78 16.00 1.58
C PHE A 22 -0.64 16.16 2.16
N LEU A 23 -1.29 15.07 2.55
CA LEU A 23 -2.64 15.12 3.12
C LEU A 23 -2.67 15.85 4.46
N GLU A 24 -1.73 15.56 5.35
CA GLU A 24 -1.63 16.18 6.66
C GLU A 24 -1.36 17.68 6.56
N ASN A 25 -0.50 18.11 5.63
CA ASN A 25 -0.26 19.53 5.33
C ASN A 25 -1.50 20.25 4.78
N ASN A 26 -2.51 19.52 4.30
CA ASN A 26 -3.78 20.03 3.82
C ASN A 26 -4.94 19.81 4.81
N ASP A 27 -4.67 19.65 6.10
CA ASP A 27 -5.66 19.43 7.17
C ASP A 27 -6.52 18.15 6.95
N ILE A 28 -6.01 17.12 6.25
CA ILE A 28 -6.65 15.82 6.07
C ILE A 28 -5.97 14.80 6.98
N GLN A 29 -6.69 14.30 7.97
CA GLN A 29 -6.16 13.25 8.83
C GLN A 29 -6.11 11.93 8.08
N VAL A 30 -4.94 11.31 7.97
CA VAL A 30 -4.76 10.01 7.33
C VAL A 30 -4.41 8.93 8.36
N THR A 31 -5.04 7.77 8.25
CA THR A 31 -4.77 6.61 9.10
C THR A 31 -4.44 5.41 8.24
N GLU A 32 -3.26 4.83 8.43
CA GLU A 32 -2.88 3.55 7.83
C GLU A 32 -3.71 2.41 8.43
N THR A 33 -4.18 1.50 7.60
CA THR A 33 -5.11 0.43 8.03
C THR A 33 -4.50 -0.96 8.05
N ASP A 34 -3.31 -1.16 7.48
CA ASP A 34 -2.47 -2.34 7.68
C ASP A 34 -1.74 -2.18 9.02
N LEU A 35 -1.70 -3.24 9.85
CA LEU A 35 -1.06 -3.16 11.17
C LEU A 35 0.42 -2.78 11.08
N GLY A 36 1.15 -3.34 10.12
CA GLY A 36 2.56 -3.03 9.93
C GLY A 36 2.79 -1.59 9.51
N GLU A 37 1.97 -1.07 8.59
CA GLU A 37 2.00 0.34 8.19
C GLU A 37 1.57 1.28 9.33
N TYR A 38 0.57 0.89 10.12
CA TYR A 38 0.15 1.67 11.28
C TYR A 38 1.26 1.79 12.33
N ILE A 39 2.01 0.70 12.58
CA ILE A 39 3.18 0.71 13.47
C ILE A 39 4.25 1.68 12.95
N VAL A 40 4.55 1.63 11.66
CA VAL A 40 5.54 2.51 11.02
C VAL A 40 5.06 3.97 11.04
N GLN A 41 3.77 4.21 10.81
CA GLN A 41 3.18 5.54 10.93
C GLN A 41 3.31 6.12 12.36
N LEU A 42 3.09 5.30 13.40
CA LEU A 42 3.27 5.72 14.79
C LEU A 42 4.71 6.09 15.14
N ARG A 43 5.69 5.57 14.40
CA ARG A 43 7.12 5.87 14.56
C ARG A 43 7.61 7.01 13.68
N ASP A 44 6.76 7.53 12.81
CA ASP A 44 7.15 8.50 11.78
C ASP A 44 8.30 7.99 10.89
N GLU A 45 8.22 6.71 10.49
CA GLU A 45 9.22 6.02 9.68
C GLU A 45 8.62 5.56 8.34
N LYS A 46 9.48 5.32 7.33
CA LYS A 46 9.07 4.69 6.06
C LYS A 46 9.03 3.17 6.20
N PRO A 47 8.18 2.46 5.43
CA PRO A 47 8.16 1.01 5.41
C PRO A 47 9.51 0.40 5.04
N SER A 48 9.97 -0.61 5.78
CA SER A 48 11.25 -1.28 5.50
C SER A 48 11.14 -2.41 4.47
N HIS A 49 9.93 -2.92 4.22
CA HIS A 49 9.65 -4.00 3.27
C HIS A 49 8.27 -3.86 2.64
N ILE A 50 8.15 -4.27 1.37
CA ILE A 50 6.90 -4.16 0.59
C ILE A 50 5.72 -4.92 1.24
N THR A 51 5.97 -6.11 1.77
CA THR A 51 4.92 -6.98 2.34
C THR A 51 4.86 -6.96 3.85
N ALA A 52 5.96 -6.59 4.52
CA ALA A 52 6.08 -6.56 5.98
C ALA A 52 6.70 -5.23 6.43
N PRO A 53 5.94 -4.13 6.48
CA PRO A 53 6.45 -2.78 6.67
C PRO A 53 7.31 -2.60 7.92
N ALA A 54 6.91 -3.20 9.04
CA ALA A 54 7.59 -3.12 10.33
C ALA A 54 8.58 -4.26 10.60
N LEU A 55 9.08 -4.95 9.56
CA LEU A 55 9.97 -6.13 9.69
C LEU A 55 11.27 -5.85 10.47
N HIS A 56 11.70 -4.61 10.51
CA HIS A 56 12.91 -4.16 11.21
C HIS A 56 12.73 -4.04 12.74
N LEU A 57 11.49 -4.11 13.24
CA LEU A 57 11.18 -3.96 14.66
C LEU A 57 11.00 -5.31 15.33
N SER A 58 11.55 -5.44 16.54
CA SER A 58 11.26 -6.57 17.42
C SER A 58 9.87 -6.42 18.05
N LYS A 59 9.31 -7.54 18.52
CA LYS A 59 8.02 -7.51 19.24
C LYS A 59 8.07 -6.69 20.53
N GLU A 60 9.23 -6.65 21.18
CA GLU A 60 9.47 -5.88 22.40
C GLU A 60 9.42 -4.37 22.09
N GLU A 61 10.04 -3.92 21.00
CA GLU A 61 9.99 -2.52 20.55
C GLU A 61 8.58 -2.11 20.17
N ILE A 62 7.82 -2.99 19.51
CA ILE A 62 6.42 -2.73 19.19
C ILE A 62 5.57 -2.63 20.45
N ALA A 63 5.75 -3.53 21.43
CA ALA A 63 5.01 -3.47 22.69
C ALA A 63 5.28 -2.17 23.46
N LEU A 64 6.54 -1.72 23.52
CA LEU A 64 6.90 -0.44 24.11
C LEU A 64 6.27 0.75 23.37
N LEU A 65 6.27 0.75 22.04
CA LEU A 65 5.62 1.77 21.24
C LEU A 65 4.12 1.90 21.59
N PHE A 66 3.42 0.79 21.75
CA PHE A 66 2.01 0.79 22.12
C PHE A 66 1.79 1.16 23.60
N HIS A 67 2.75 0.84 24.47
CA HIS A 67 2.73 1.32 25.84
C HIS A 67 2.85 2.85 25.91
N GLU A 68 3.81 3.43 25.21
CA GLU A 68 4.05 4.86 25.20
C GLU A 68 2.91 5.67 24.58
N ASN A 69 2.32 5.20 23.50
CA ASN A 69 1.28 5.93 22.79
C ASN A 69 -0.13 5.71 23.37
N PHE A 70 -0.40 4.54 23.96
CA PHE A 70 -1.76 4.11 24.30
C PHE A 70 -1.90 3.52 25.69
N ASN A 71 -0.85 3.49 26.50
CA ASN A 71 -0.84 2.87 27.84
C ASN A 71 -1.20 1.37 27.85
N LEU A 72 -0.93 0.64 26.76
CA LEU A 72 -0.99 -0.82 26.81
C LEU A 72 0.08 -1.35 27.79
N LYS A 73 -0.02 -2.63 28.17
CA LYS A 73 1.04 -3.25 28.96
C LYS A 73 2.39 -3.19 28.22
N PRO A 74 3.51 -2.90 28.90
CA PRO A 74 4.82 -2.79 28.24
C PRO A 74 5.31 -4.12 27.65
N ASP A 75 4.71 -5.24 28.05
CA ASP A 75 4.96 -6.60 27.56
C ASP A 75 3.76 -7.17 26.79
N ALA A 76 2.91 -6.31 26.21
CA ALA A 76 1.75 -6.72 25.44
C ALA A 76 2.16 -7.65 24.29
N ASN A 77 1.47 -8.77 24.17
CA ASN A 77 1.72 -9.73 23.08
C ASN A 77 1.04 -9.29 21.77
N ALA A 78 1.36 -9.98 20.68
CA ALA A 78 0.86 -9.64 19.35
C ALA A 78 -0.67 -9.69 19.25
N GLU A 79 -1.33 -10.59 19.99
CA GLU A 79 -2.78 -10.73 19.99
C GLU A 79 -3.44 -9.54 20.70
N GLU A 80 -2.92 -9.14 21.87
CA GLU A 80 -3.39 -7.96 22.63
C GLU A 80 -3.23 -6.67 21.81
N ILE A 81 -2.11 -6.50 21.12
CA ILE A 81 -1.86 -5.33 20.24
C ILE A 81 -2.83 -5.36 19.05
N THR A 82 -3.00 -6.51 18.41
CA THR A 82 -3.89 -6.64 17.24
C THR A 82 -5.35 -6.37 17.62
N GLU A 83 -5.81 -6.85 18.77
CA GLU A 83 -7.18 -6.61 19.26
C GLU A 83 -7.39 -5.12 19.54
N TYR A 84 -6.43 -4.48 20.19
CA TYR A 84 -6.47 -3.04 20.47
C TYR A 84 -6.52 -2.20 19.19
N VAL A 85 -5.64 -2.50 18.22
CA VAL A 85 -5.62 -1.78 16.93
C VAL A 85 -6.90 -2.01 16.15
N ARG A 86 -7.48 -3.22 16.20
CA ARG A 86 -8.78 -3.50 15.58
C ARG A 86 -9.88 -2.57 16.10
N GLU A 87 -9.92 -2.31 17.40
CA GLU A 87 -10.90 -1.38 17.99
C GLU A 87 -10.69 0.06 17.53
N ILE A 88 -9.43 0.52 17.48
CA ILE A 88 -9.10 1.86 16.98
C ILE A 88 -9.48 2.00 15.51
N LEU A 89 -9.02 1.07 14.67
CA LEU A 89 -9.25 1.13 13.23
C LEU A 89 -10.74 1.01 12.88
N ARG A 90 -11.52 0.23 13.65
CA ARG A 90 -12.97 0.16 13.46
C ARG A 90 -13.62 1.55 13.58
N LYS A 91 -13.22 2.35 14.56
CA LYS A 91 -13.72 3.72 14.74
C LYS A 91 -13.27 4.62 13.59
N LYS A 92 -12.04 4.45 13.13
CA LYS A 92 -11.50 5.19 11.98
C LYS A 92 -12.25 4.87 10.69
N PHE A 93 -12.47 3.60 10.38
CA PHE A 93 -13.26 3.18 9.21
C PHE A 93 -14.67 3.78 9.24
N THR A 94 -15.37 3.69 10.38
CA THR A 94 -16.77 4.17 10.48
C THR A 94 -16.91 5.69 10.42
N SER A 95 -15.84 6.44 10.68
CA SER A 95 -15.83 7.90 10.62
C SER A 95 -15.18 8.46 9.35
N ALA A 96 -14.55 7.61 8.54
CA ALA A 96 -13.84 8.06 7.36
C ALA A 96 -14.78 8.49 6.23
N GLU A 97 -14.49 9.64 5.63
CA GLU A 97 -15.16 10.14 4.43
C GLU A 97 -14.40 9.76 3.16
N LEU A 98 -13.07 9.57 3.27
CA LEU A 98 -12.17 9.29 2.18
C LEU A 98 -11.42 7.98 2.41
N GLY A 99 -11.51 7.06 1.44
CA GLY A 99 -10.69 5.86 1.34
C GLY A 99 -9.62 6.04 0.27
N ILE A 100 -8.38 5.70 0.61
CA ILE A 100 -7.25 5.75 -0.34
C ILE A 100 -6.63 4.37 -0.46
N SER A 101 -6.51 3.87 -1.68
CA SER A 101 -5.86 2.58 -1.95
C SER A 101 -4.81 2.68 -3.05
N GLY A 102 -3.93 1.69 -3.10
CA GLY A 102 -3.21 1.37 -4.31
C GLY A 102 -4.06 0.52 -5.25
N ALA A 103 -3.43 -0.01 -6.30
CA ALA A 103 -3.91 -1.15 -7.06
C ALA A 103 -2.75 -2.09 -7.37
N ASN A 104 -2.99 -3.39 -7.28
CA ASN A 104 -1.99 -4.36 -7.74
C ASN A 104 -1.93 -4.36 -9.27
N PHE A 105 -3.10 -4.25 -9.93
CA PHE A 105 -3.20 -4.12 -11.39
C PHE A 105 -4.35 -3.19 -11.78
N LEU A 106 -4.19 -2.59 -12.97
CA LEU A 106 -5.20 -1.77 -13.64
C LEU A 106 -5.60 -2.49 -14.92
N ILE A 107 -6.88 -2.80 -15.09
CA ILE A 107 -7.37 -3.63 -16.21
C ILE A 107 -7.92 -2.70 -17.30
N ALA A 108 -7.20 -2.62 -18.42
CA ALA A 108 -7.45 -1.60 -19.44
C ALA A 108 -8.79 -1.75 -20.18
N ASP A 109 -9.21 -2.97 -20.47
CA ASP A 109 -10.44 -3.25 -21.25
C ASP A 109 -11.71 -2.89 -20.50
N SER A 110 -11.70 -2.91 -19.17
CA SER A 110 -12.87 -2.66 -18.31
C SER A 110 -12.76 -1.39 -17.48
N GLY A 111 -11.56 -0.78 -17.39
CA GLY A 111 -11.32 0.33 -16.47
C GLY A 111 -11.33 -0.05 -14.99
N SER A 112 -11.27 -1.35 -14.70
CA SER A 112 -11.31 -1.85 -13.32
C SER A 112 -9.95 -1.85 -12.66
N ILE A 113 -9.93 -1.81 -11.33
CA ILE A 113 -8.74 -2.06 -10.52
C ILE A 113 -8.79 -3.45 -9.89
N ALA A 114 -7.64 -4.09 -9.78
CA ALA A 114 -7.49 -5.37 -9.08
C ALA A 114 -6.64 -5.17 -7.83
N LEU A 115 -7.17 -5.59 -6.69
CA LEU A 115 -6.53 -5.55 -5.37
C LEU A 115 -6.41 -6.94 -4.78
N THR A 116 -5.30 -7.21 -4.10
CA THR A 116 -5.11 -8.44 -3.33
C THR A 116 -4.64 -8.12 -1.93
N GLU A 117 -5.20 -8.81 -0.96
CA GLU A 117 -4.89 -8.64 0.46
C GLU A 117 -5.12 -9.92 1.26
N ASN A 118 -4.65 -9.97 2.50
CA ASN A 118 -4.89 -11.07 3.43
C ASN A 118 -5.70 -10.67 4.67
N GLU A 119 -5.88 -9.38 4.93
CA GLU A 119 -6.35 -8.84 6.20
C GLU A 119 -7.78 -8.28 6.14
N GLY A 120 -8.29 -7.96 4.95
CA GLY A 120 -9.61 -7.37 4.76
C GLY A 120 -9.69 -5.85 4.97
N ASN A 121 -8.57 -5.20 5.30
CA ASN A 121 -8.50 -3.76 5.51
C ASN A 121 -8.68 -2.97 4.20
N ALA A 122 -8.13 -3.45 3.09
CA ALA A 122 -8.31 -2.79 1.79
C ALA A 122 -9.76 -2.87 1.31
N SER A 123 -10.47 -3.98 1.58
CA SER A 123 -11.92 -4.08 1.34
C SER A 123 -12.68 -2.96 2.04
N LEU A 124 -12.40 -2.72 3.32
CA LEU A 124 -13.07 -1.68 4.09
C LEU A 124 -12.71 -0.27 3.60
N VAL A 125 -11.44 -0.04 3.22
CA VAL A 125 -10.98 1.24 2.66
C VAL A 125 -11.69 1.57 1.36
N THR A 126 -11.95 0.57 0.52
CA THR A 126 -12.52 0.76 -0.82
C THR A 126 -14.05 0.76 -0.86
N SER A 127 -14.72 0.25 0.18
CA SER A 127 -16.18 0.09 0.19
C SER A 127 -16.92 0.96 1.21
N TRP A 128 -16.30 1.32 2.34
CA TRP A 128 -16.97 2.03 3.41
C TRP A 128 -17.03 3.56 3.23
N PRO A 129 -15.92 4.27 2.91
CA PRO A 129 -15.91 5.72 2.74
C PRO A 129 -16.74 6.15 1.53
N LYS A 130 -17.31 7.36 1.59
CA LYS A 130 -18.08 7.96 0.49
C LYS A 130 -17.25 8.23 -0.75
N PHE A 131 -15.96 8.53 -0.58
CA PHE A 131 -15.04 8.80 -1.67
C PHE A 131 -13.91 7.76 -1.65
N HIS A 132 -13.60 7.20 -2.81
CA HIS A 132 -12.47 6.31 -2.98
C HIS A 132 -11.50 6.86 -4.02
N ILE A 133 -10.22 6.95 -3.65
CA ILE A 133 -9.13 7.31 -4.57
C ILE A 133 -8.16 6.12 -4.64
N ALA A 134 -8.03 5.53 -5.82
CA ALA A 134 -7.01 4.53 -6.10
C ALA A 134 -5.83 5.16 -6.82
N ILE A 135 -4.59 4.95 -6.31
CA ILE A 135 -3.36 5.50 -6.90
C ILE A 135 -2.46 4.35 -7.31
N ALA A 136 -2.13 4.26 -8.60
CA ALA A 136 -1.27 3.18 -9.09
C ALA A 136 -0.34 3.67 -10.21
N GLY A 137 0.86 3.10 -10.25
CA GLY A 137 1.80 3.36 -11.34
C GLY A 137 1.27 2.89 -12.69
N ILE A 138 1.60 3.61 -13.76
CA ILE A 138 1.24 3.21 -15.14
C ILE A 138 1.84 1.85 -15.52
N ASP A 139 2.87 1.39 -14.82
CA ASP A 139 3.48 0.07 -14.94
C ASP A 139 2.60 -1.08 -14.41
N LYS A 140 1.44 -0.76 -13.81
CA LYS A 140 0.46 -1.73 -13.30
C LYS A 140 -0.65 -2.07 -14.31
N VAL A 141 -0.64 -1.45 -15.48
CA VAL A 141 -1.67 -1.68 -16.49
C VAL A 141 -1.49 -3.06 -17.14
N ILE A 142 -2.56 -3.84 -17.13
CA ILE A 142 -2.70 -5.10 -17.86
C ILE A 142 -3.81 -4.98 -18.90
N SER A 143 -3.79 -5.83 -19.92
CA SER A 143 -4.73 -5.69 -21.04
C SER A 143 -6.16 -6.04 -20.66
N ASN A 144 -6.36 -7.17 -19.98
CA ASN A 144 -7.68 -7.74 -19.74
C ASN A 144 -7.72 -8.66 -18.50
N TYR A 145 -8.91 -9.13 -18.13
CA TYR A 145 -9.13 -10.02 -16.99
C TYR A 145 -8.40 -11.36 -17.09
N ALA A 146 -8.19 -11.89 -18.29
CA ALA A 146 -7.53 -13.19 -18.46
C ALA A 146 -6.10 -13.16 -17.96
N ASP A 147 -5.41 -12.01 -18.04
CA ASP A 147 -4.06 -11.82 -17.54
C ASP A 147 -3.96 -12.03 -16.02
N LEU A 148 -5.02 -11.74 -15.26
CA LEU A 148 -5.06 -11.98 -13.81
C LEU A 148 -4.92 -13.46 -13.45
N SER A 149 -5.38 -14.37 -14.30
CA SER A 149 -5.28 -15.81 -14.05
C SER A 149 -3.82 -16.28 -13.92
N ILE A 150 -2.89 -15.55 -14.54
CA ILE A 150 -1.45 -15.83 -14.49
C ILE A 150 -0.79 -15.01 -13.38
N ILE A 151 -1.09 -13.72 -13.31
CA ILE A 151 -0.35 -12.77 -12.48
C ILE A 151 -0.72 -12.89 -11.00
N TRP A 152 -1.98 -13.12 -10.65
CA TRP A 152 -2.40 -13.25 -9.25
C TRP A 152 -1.77 -14.42 -8.50
N PRO A 153 -1.78 -15.67 -9.06
CA PRO A 153 -1.05 -16.77 -8.43
C PRO A 153 0.45 -16.51 -8.28
N MET A 154 1.05 -15.84 -9.27
CA MET A 154 2.46 -15.44 -9.20
C MET A 154 2.70 -14.43 -8.08
N LEU A 155 1.83 -13.42 -7.94
CA LEU A 155 1.96 -12.42 -6.87
C LEU A 155 1.89 -13.09 -5.50
N SER A 156 0.85 -13.89 -5.25
CA SER A 156 0.63 -14.56 -3.96
C SER A 156 1.77 -15.53 -3.60
N SER A 157 2.19 -16.37 -4.55
CA SER A 157 3.20 -17.38 -4.30
C SER A 157 4.60 -16.79 -4.03
N HIS A 158 4.92 -15.67 -4.70
CA HIS A 158 6.22 -15.03 -4.56
C HIS A 158 6.27 -14.01 -3.42
N ALA A 159 5.13 -13.39 -3.08
CA ALA A 159 5.08 -12.44 -1.98
C ALA A 159 5.02 -13.12 -0.61
N THR A 160 4.15 -14.12 -0.44
CA THR A 160 3.81 -14.71 0.86
C THR A 160 3.89 -16.25 0.89
N GLY A 161 4.21 -16.90 -0.22
CA GLY A 161 4.23 -18.37 -0.33
C GLY A 161 2.84 -19.01 -0.40
N GLN A 162 1.79 -18.22 -0.54
CA GLN A 162 0.41 -18.70 -0.67
C GLN A 162 0.11 -19.10 -2.11
N LYS A 163 -0.74 -20.10 -2.32
CA LYS A 163 -1.25 -20.43 -3.67
C LYS A 163 -2.12 -19.32 -4.23
N ILE A 164 -2.90 -18.68 -3.35
CA ILE A 164 -3.71 -17.50 -3.63
C ILE A 164 -3.86 -16.72 -2.31
N SER A 165 -3.96 -15.40 -2.38
CA SER A 165 -4.24 -14.53 -1.23
C SER A 165 -5.67 -14.73 -0.74
N VAL A 166 -5.96 -14.34 0.51
CA VAL A 166 -7.27 -14.54 1.16
C VAL A 166 -8.36 -13.80 0.40
N TYR A 167 -8.10 -12.55 0.01
CA TYR A 167 -9.03 -11.71 -0.71
C TYR A 167 -8.42 -11.21 -2.02
N ASN A 168 -9.20 -11.31 -3.09
CA ASN A 168 -8.86 -10.78 -4.39
C ASN A 168 -10.10 -10.04 -4.92
N HIS A 169 -9.98 -8.73 -5.07
CA HIS A 169 -11.07 -7.84 -5.44
C HIS A 169 -10.87 -7.27 -6.83
N ILE A 170 -11.96 -7.18 -7.57
CA ILE A 170 -12.05 -6.41 -8.81
C ILE A 170 -13.08 -5.32 -8.58
N ILE A 171 -12.67 -4.07 -8.68
CA ILE A 171 -13.52 -2.90 -8.42
C ILE A 171 -13.65 -2.14 -9.74
N SER A 172 -14.88 -2.06 -10.25
CA SER A 172 -15.15 -1.52 -11.59
C SER A 172 -15.68 -0.09 -11.57
N GLY A 173 -16.02 0.45 -10.39
CA GLY A 173 -16.56 1.80 -10.30
C GLY A 173 -17.16 2.12 -8.93
N PRO A 174 -17.80 3.28 -8.81
CA PRO A 174 -18.53 3.66 -7.61
C PRO A 174 -19.87 2.91 -7.51
N GLN A 175 -20.51 3.03 -6.37
CA GLN A 175 -21.84 2.51 -6.06
C GLN A 175 -22.88 2.93 -7.15
N GLN A 176 -23.73 2.00 -7.55
CA GLN A 176 -24.87 2.25 -8.43
C GLN A 176 -26.14 2.53 -7.61
N GLU A 177 -27.18 3.09 -8.24
CA GLU A 177 -28.40 3.56 -7.56
C GLU A 177 -29.12 2.50 -6.67
N GLU A 178 -29.00 1.22 -7.02
CA GLU A 178 -29.65 0.11 -6.31
C GLU A 178 -28.73 -0.60 -5.31
N GLU A 179 -27.48 -0.19 -5.20
CA GLU A 179 -26.49 -0.81 -4.30
C GLU A 179 -26.52 -0.14 -2.92
N GLY A 180 -26.43 -0.94 -1.86
CA GLY A 180 -26.51 -0.47 -0.49
C GLY A 180 -25.17 -0.07 0.12
N ASP A 181 -24.05 -0.39 -0.54
CA ASP A 181 -22.68 -0.13 -0.08
C ASP A 181 -21.77 0.27 -1.24
N GLY A 182 -20.57 0.74 -0.92
CA GLY A 182 -19.61 1.25 -1.87
C GLY A 182 -19.50 2.79 -1.86
N PRO A 183 -18.44 3.33 -2.44
CA PRO A 183 -18.22 4.77 -2.49
C PRO A 183 -19.19 5.45 -3.48
N GLU A 184 -19.69 6.63 -3.11
CA GLU A 184 -20.50 7.48 -4.01
C GLU A 184 -19.70 7.95 -5.23
N LYS A 185 -18.38 8.12 -5.06
CA LYS A 185 -17.46 8.51 -6.15
C LYS A 185 -16.14 7.77 -6.02
N MET A 186 -15.64 7.34 -7.17
CA MET A 186 -14.35 6.69 -7.29
C MET A 186 -13.46 7.43 -8.27
N PHE A 187 -12.19 7.60 -7.92
CA PHE A 187 -11.17 8.21 -8.78
C PHE A 187 -9.98 7.25 -8.90
N VAL A 188 -9.43 7.13 -10.11
CA VAL A 188 -8.21 6.37 -10.36
C VAL A 188 -7.14 7.34 -10.85
N ILE A 189 -6.06 7.46 -10.09
CA ILE A 189 -4.90 8.30 -10.43
C ILE A 189 -3.81 7.43 -11.00
N LEU A 190 -3.42 7.70 -12.24
CA LEU A 190 -2.33 7.03 -12.94
C LEU A 190 -1.02 7.77 -12.66
N LEU A 191 -0.16 7.15 -11.86
CA LEU A 191 1.13 7.73 -11.47
C LEU A 191 2.20 7.39 -12.52
N ASN A 192 2.68 8.40 -13.24
CA ASN A 192 3.82 8.26 -14.14
C ASN A 192 5.15 8.32 -13.38
N ASN A 193 5.44 9.43 -12.76
CA ASN A 193 6.63 9.71 -11.94
C ASN A 193 7.94 9.16 -12.54
N GLY A 194 8.20 9.41 -13.84
CA GLY A 194 9.41 8.96 -14.55
C GLY A 194 9.32 7.59 -15.23
N ARG A 195 8.22 6.83 -15.03
CA ARG A 195 8.03 5.51 -15.66
C ARG A 195 8.03 5.56 -17.19
N ASP A 196 7.57 6.66 -17.77
CA ASP A 196 7.63 6.87 -19.23
C ASP A 196 9.07 6.95 -19.75
N ASN A 197 10.02 7.42 -18.96
CA ASN A 197 11.43 7.43 -19.32
C ASN A 197 12.01 6.00 -19.33
N LEU A 198 11.67 5.19 -18.30
CA LEU A 198 12.01 3.76 -18.29
C LEU A 198 11.41 3.03 -19.51
N LEU A 199 10.16 3.35 -19.87
CA LEU A 199 9.47 2.72 -20.99
C LEU A 199 10.13 3.03 -22.34
N LYS A 200 10.67 4.23 -22.54
CA LYS A 200 11.36 4.66 -23.76
C LYS A 200 12.71 3.95 -23.95
N ASP A 201 13.38 3.59 -22.87
CA ASP A 201 14.66 2.89 -22.91
C ASP A 201 14.46 1.40 -23.22
N LYS A 202 15.18 0.89 -24.22
CA LYS A 202 15.04 -0.50 -24.69
C LYS A 202 15.52 -1.55 -23.69
N GLU A 203 16.50 -1.21 -22.87
CA GLU A 203 17.07 -2.12 -21.86
C GLU A 203 16.28 -2.01 -20.55
N LEU A 204 16.02 -0.79 -20.10
CA LEU A 204 15.40 -0.53 -18.80
C LEU A 204 13.90 -0.84 -18.76
N ARG A 205 13.19 -0.78 -19.91
CA ARG A 205 11.74 -1.06 -19.96
C ARG A 205 11.36 -2.42 -19.38
N GLN A 206 12.26 -3.40 -19.39
CA GLN A 206 12.03 -4.72 -18.83
C GLN A 206 11.78 -4.67 -17.31
N SER A 207 12.31 -3.66 -16.62
CA SER A 207 12.09 -3.46 -15.20
C SER A 207 10.63 -3.13 -14.85
N LEU A 208 9.88 -2.57 -15.80
CA LEU A 208 8.44 -2.25 -15.63
C LEU A 208 7.54 -3.50 -15.62
N HIS A 209 8.03 -4.67 -16.04
CA HIS A 209 7.31 -5.93 -15.87
C HIS A 209 7.28 -6.44 -14.42
N CYS A 210 7.93 -5.74 -13.50
CA CYS A 210 7.95 -6.11 -12.10
C CYS A 210 6.57 -5.97 -11.46
N ILE A 211 6.02 -7.09 -10.95
CA ILE A 211 4.72 -7.11 -10.27
C ILE A 211 4.79 -6.65 -8.80
N LYS A 212 5.96 -6.22 -8.32
CA LYS A 212 6.20 -5.72 -6.95
C LYS A 212 5.89 -6.76 -5.85
N CYS A 213 6.17 -8.03 -6.09
CA CYS A 213 5.95 -9.12 -5.12
C CYS A 213 6.96 -9.16 -3.95
N GLY A 214 8.09 -8.46 -4.03
CA GLY A 214 9.11 -8.45 -2.97
C GLY A 214 10.03 -9.68 -2.91
N ALA A 215 9.83 -10.71 -3.75
CA ALA A 215 10.63 -11.94 -3.71
C ALA A 215 12.13 -11.71 -3.88
N CYS A 216 12.51 -10.77 -4.72
CA CYS A 216 13.93 -10.43 -4.94
C CYS A 216 14.58 -9.82 -3.67
N SER A 217 13.84 -9.07 -2.86
CA SER A 217 14.33 -8.56 -1.57
C SER A 217 14.57 -9.71 -0.58
N ASN A 218 13.64 -10.66 -0.51
CA ASN A 218 13.74 -11.82 0.38
C ASN A 218 14.96 -12.70 0.10
N THR A 219 15.46 -12.72 -1.14
CA THR A 219 16.63 -13.53 -1.55
C THR A 219 17.92 -12.71 -1.64
N CYS A 220 17.83 -11.40 -1.70
CA CYS A 220 18.99 -10.51 -1.88
C CYS A 220 19.89 -10.52 -0.64
N PRO A 221 21.19 -10.88 -0.76
CA PRO A 221 22.11 -10.86 0.38
C PRO A 221 22.33 -9.45 0.93
N VAL A 222 22.32 -8.44 0.07
CA VAL A 222 22.47 -7.03 0.48
C VAL A 222 21.28 -6.59 1.31
N TYR A 223 20.05 -6.86 0.84
CA TYR A 223 18.83 -6.53 1.58
C TYR A 223 18.76 -7.24 2.94
N LYS A 224 19.17 -8.52 3.01
CA LYS A 224 19.19 -9.29 4.27
C LYS A 224 20.12 -8.70 5.33
N ILE A 225 21.18 -8.00 4.91
CA ILE A 225 22.17 -7.41 5.83
C ILE A 225 21.78 -5.97 6.18
N LEU A 226 21.37 -5.18 5.19
CA LEU A 226 21.20 -3.74 5.33
C LEU A 226 19.76 -3.30 5.59
N SER A 227 18.75 -4.19 5.38
CA SER A 227 17.33 -3.85 5.46
C SER A 227 16.88 -2.85 4.36
N GLY A 228 15.58 -2.58 4.29
CA GLY A 228 14.99 -1.68 3.28
C GLY A 228 15.37 -0.21 3.44
N HIS A 229 15.49 0.27 4.67
CA HIS A 229 15.80 1.68 4.96
C HIS A 229 17.13 2.16 4.35
N SER A 230 18.12 1.25 4.26
CA SER A 230 19.44 1.58 3.68
C SER A 230 19.42 1.91 2.20
N TYR A 231 18.32 1.60 1.49
CA TYR A 231 18.15 1.97 0.08
C TYR A 231 17.71 3.42 -0.11
N GLY A 232 17.25 4.10 0.94
CA GLY A 232 16.77 5.48 0.88
C GLY A 232 15.51 5.67 0.02
N SER A 233 14.86 4.59 -0.39
CA SER A 233 13.68 4.60 -1.25
C SER A 233 12.68 3.54 -0.83
N VAL A 234 11.41 3.76 -1.15
CA VAL A 234 10.33 2.79 -0.90
C VAL A 234 10.48 1.52 -1.75
N TYR A 235 11.13 1.62 -2.89
CA TYR A 235 11.50 0.46 -3.70
C TYR A 235 12.91 0.02 -3.35
N ASN A 236 13.02 -1.15 -2.78
CA ASN A 236 14.27 -1.73 -2.30
C ASN A 236 14.62 -3.03 -3.02
N GLY A 237 15.77 -3.60 -2.66
CA GLY A 237 16.29 -4.81 -3.28
C GLY A 237 16.73 -4.63 -4.74
N PRO A 238 16.93 -5.73 -5.48
CA PRO A 238 17.44 -5.68 -6.84
C PRO A 238 16.62 -4.83 -7.80
N ILE A 239 15.28 -4.91 -7.73
CA ILE A 239 14.42 -4.13 -8.63
C ILE A 239 14.43 -2.64 -8.25
N GLY A 240 14.48 -2.32 -6.97
CA GLY A 240 14.59 -0.93 -6.50
C GLY A 240 15.88 -0.28 -6.97
N SER A 241 17.00 -1.00 -6.92
CA SER A 241 18.30 -0.50 -7.42
C SER A 241 18.29 -0.15 -8.92
N ILE A 242 17.39 -0.77 -9.70
CA ILE A 242 17.22 -0.47 -11.12
C ILE A 242 16.24 0.67 -11.33
N THR A 243 15.09 0.65 -10.67
CA THR A 243 14.00 1.58 -10.97
C THR A 243 14.13 2.92 -10.27
N THR A 244 14.56 2.95 -9.01
CA THR A 244 14.64 4.18 -8.18
C THR A 244 15.41 5.33 -8.83
N PRO A 245 16.58 5.12 -9.46
CA PRO A 245 17.33 6.23 -10.07
C PRO A 245 16.59 6.93 -11.24
N HIS A 246 15.54 6.32 -11.74
CA HIS A 246 14.77 6.82 -12.89
C HIS A 246 13.39 7.35 -12.51
N LEU A 247 12.91 7.04 -11.30
CA LEU A 247 11.73 7.66 -10.74
C LEU A 247 12.11 9.07 -10.29
N LYS A 248 11.25 10.03 -10.51
CA LYS A 248 11.47 11.38 -9.99
C LYS A 248 11.33 11.33 -8.48
N GLU A 249 12.44 11.14 -7.80
CA GLU A 249 12.50 11.42 -6.36
C GLU A 249 12.21 12.90 -6.18
N ASN A 250 11.34 13.20 -5.24
CA ASN A 250 10.80 14.51 -4.90
C ASN A 250 11.85 15.65 -4.98
N GLU A 251 12.09 16.20 -6.18
CA GLU A 251 12.76 17.50 -6.32
C GLU A 251 11.79 18.66 -6.03
N ASN A 252 10.51 18.35 -5.84
CA ASN A 252 9.50 19.32 -5.49
C ASN A 252 8.73 18.83 -4.27
N HIS A 253 9.19 19.22 -3.11
CA HIS A 253 8.33 19.35 -1.95
C HIS A 253 7.20 20.32 -2.31
N PHE A 254 5.97 19.85 -2.22
CA PHE A 254 4.77 20.67 -2.41
C PHE A 254 4.74 21.85 -1.47
#